data_7984737ef1f585ba15cf1e2ad71cb785
#
_entry.id   7984737ef1f585ba15cf1e2ad71cb785
#
_cell.length_a   1.000
_cell.length_b   1.000
_cell.length_c   1.000
_cell.angle_alpha   90.00
_cell.angle_beta   90.00
_cell.angle_gamma   90.00
#
_symmetry.space_group_name_H-M   'P 1'
#
loop_
_entity.id
_entity.type
_entity.pdbx_description
1 polymer ?
#
loop_
_entity_poly.entity_id
_entity_poly.type
_entity_poly.pdbx_seq_one_letter_code
_entity_poly.pdbx_strand_id
1 'polypeptide(L)'
;RMMTIREYKRAESLEEAWQLNQKRNNRVIGGMIWLKMENINVGTAIDLSGLGLDKIEETAEGFSIGAMVPLRQIELHEGLNAYTDGAVRESVRHIVGVQLRNLATVGGSMYSRFGFSDVLTMFLALNASVELYKGGIVPLSEYAQRPYDRDILVRDIVPKEQAAFCHQSVRNSQTDFPVLTCAAAKTAGGFRVAIGARPGKAVLYTLQPNAAETPELTAARFAAEVRANIRTESNMRGSAEYRNHLAGVLVKRAVLKLEGNR
;
A
#
# COMPACT_ATOMS: atom_id res chain seq x y z
N ARG A 1 15.54 21.65 -13.68
CA ARG A 1 14.36 22.50 -13.91
C ARG A 1 13.34 22.16 -12.84
N MET A 2 12.72 23.13 -12.24
CA MET A 2 11.79 22.95 -11.13
C MET A 2 10.36 22.76 -11.68
N MET A 3 9.51 21.99 -11.03
CA MET A 3 8.08 21.91 -11.35
C MET A 3 7.44 23.31 -11.32
N THR A 4 6.57 23.60 -12.26
CA THR A 4 5.78 24.83 -12.28
C THR A 4 4.29 24.52 -12.27
N ILE A 5 3.50 25.33 -11.59
CA ILE A 5 2.04 25.25 -11.54
C ILE A 5 1.49 26.57 -12.06
N ARG A 6 0.61 26.53 -13.07
CA ARG A 6 -0.01 27.74 -13.64
C ARG A 6 -1.22 28.19 -12.83
N GLU A 7 -2.01 27.21 -12.37
CA GLU A 7 -3.27 27.45 -11.68
C GLU A 7 -3.42 26.47 -10.51
N TYR A 8 -4.01 26.93 -9.44
CA TYR A 8 -4.45 26.11 -8.32
C TYR A 8 -5.97 26.16 -8.21
N LYS A 9 -6.59 25.00 -8.11
CA LYS A 9 -8.03 24.89 -7.90
C LYS A 9 -8.33 23.91 -6.76
N ARG A 10 -8.92 24.41 -5.70
CA ARG A 10 -9.56 23.58 -4.68
C ARG A 10 -10.92 23.17 -5.22
N ALA A 11 -11.08 21.89 -5.50
CA ALA A 11 -12.31 21.35 -6.08
C ALA A 11 -13.48 21.43 -5.08
N GLU A 12 -14.65 21.77 -5.58
CA GLU A 12 -15.88 21.90 -4.80
C GLU A 12 -16.73 20.61 -4.86
N SER A 13 -16.41 19.71 -5.81
CA SER A 13 -17.06 18.41 -5.97
C SER A 13 -16.14 17.39 -6.63
N LEU A 14 -16.46 16.11 -6.48
CA LEU A 14 -15.77 15.02 -7.19
C LEU A 14 -15.94 15.15 -8.70
N GLU A 15 -17.11 15.60 -9.16
CA GLU A 15 -17.36 15.83 -10.59
C GLU A 15 -16.43 16.91 -11.14
N GLU A 16 -16.30 18.05 -10.46
CA GLU A 16 -15.38 19.11 -10.87
C GLU A 16 -13.92 18.61 -10.89
N ALA A 17 -13.50 17.89 -9.84
CA ALA A 17 -12.16 17.32 -9.77
C ALA A 17 -11.90 16.36 -10.93
N TRP A 18 -12.87 15.49 -11.24
CA TRP A 18 -12.78 14.54 -12.34
C TRP A 18 -12.69 15.25 -13.69
N GLN A 19 -13.57 16.21 -13.96
CA GLN A 19 -13.57 17.00 -15.21
C GLN A 19 -12.23 17.71 -15.43
N LEU A 20 -11.71 18.36 -14.39
CA LEU A 20 -10.41 19.03 -14.44
C LEU A 20 -9.27 18.03 -14.70
N ASN A 21 -9.34 16.84 -14.12
CA ASN A 21 -8.31 15.82 -14.27
C ASN A 21 -8.28 15.18 -15.66
N GLN A 22 -9.31 15.34 -16.51
CA GLN A 22 -9.29 14.83 -17.89
C GLN A 22 -8.25 15.57 -18.75
N LYS A 23 -7.87 16.81 -18.42
CA LYS A 23 -6.81 17.53 -19.12
C LYS A 23 -5.45 16.94 -18.78
N ARG A 24 -4.68 16.53 -19.82
CA ARG A 24 -3.41 15.81 -19.67
C ARG A 24 -2.37 16.50 -18.80
N ASN A 25 -2.32 17.81 -18.81
CA ASN A 25 -1.36 18.61 -18.05
C ASN A 25 -1.84 18.99 -16.64
N ASN A 26 -3.07 18.64 -16.25
CA ASN A 26 -3.56 18.83 -14.89
C ASN A 26 -3.13 17.67 -13.99
N ARG A 27 -3.01 17.93 -12.70
CA ARG A 27 -2.63 16.94 -11.69
C ARG A 27 -3.48 17.08 -10.44
N VAL A 28 -4.03 15.96 -9.98
CA VAL A 28 -4.55 15.86 -8.61
C VAL A 28 -3.37 15.92 -7.66
N ILE A 29 -3.49 16.71 -6.61
CA ILE A 29 -2.47 16.85 -5.58
C ILE A 29 -2.95 16.28 -4.25
N GLY A 30 -2.08 15.52 -3.59
CA GLY A 30 -2.15 15.15 -2.18
C GLY A 30 -1.05 15.87 -1.42
N GLY A 31 -0.20 15.13 -0.69
CA GLY A 31 0.95 15.73 0.01
C GLY A 31 2.09 16.23 -0.89
N MET A 32 2.00 16.04 -2.19
CA MET A 32 2.98 16.46 -3.21
C MET A 32 4.41 15.93 -3.01
N ILE A 33 4.60 14.87 -2.23
CA ILE A 33 5.94 14.40 -1.83
C ILE A 33 6.79 14.01 -3.05
N TRP A 34 6.20 13.30 -4.01
CA TRP A 34 6.86 12.90 -5.26
C TRP A 34 6.67 13.92 -6.37
N LEU A 35 5.46 14.43 -6.51
CA LEU A 35 5.10 15.33 -7.61
C LEU A 35 5.99 16.57 -7.65
N LYS A 36 6.32 17.15 -6.49
CA LYS A 36 7.19 18.35 -6.42
C LYS A 36 8.62 18.11 -6.90
N MET A 37 9.05 16.85 -6.96
CA MET A 37 10.39 16.47 -7.42
C MET A 37 10.44 16.25 -8.93
N GLU A 38 9.30 16.20 -9.61
CA GLU A 38 9.23 16.01 -11.04
C GLU A 38 9.59 17.28 -11.80
N ASN A 39 10.11 17.13 -12.99
CA ASN A 39 10.42 18.23 -13.92
C ASN A 39 9.29 18.40 -14.93
N ILE A 40 8.14 18.85 -14.46
CA ILE A 40 6.91 18.99 -15.26
C ILE A 40 6.28 20.37 -15.12
N ASN A 41 5.51 20.77 -16.13
CA ASN A 41 4.66 21.94 -16.09
C ASN A 41 3.22 21.48 -15.87
N VAL A 42 2.67 21.80 -14.69
CA VAL A 42 1.29 21.49 -14.33
C VAL A 42 0.39 22.65 -14.78
N GLY A 43 -0.69 22.35 -15.51
CA GLY A 43 -1.70 23.31 -15.89
C GLY A 43 -2.47 23.78 -14.67
N THR A 44 -3.32 22.90 -14.13
CA THR A 44 -4.06 23.13 -12.89
C THR A 44 -3.66 22.05 -11.87
N ALA A 45 -3.24 22.48 -10.69
CA ALA A 45 -3.13 21.63 -9.51
C ALA A 45 -4.52 21.51 -8.87
N ILE A 46 -5.05 20.28 -8.83
CA ILE A 46 -6.40 19.99 -8.35
C ILE A 46 -6.31 19.51 -6.92
N ASP A 47 -6.78 20.30 -5.98
CA ASP A 47 -6.77 20.01 -4.56
C ASP A 47 -8.12 19.42 -4.12
N LEU A 48 -8.09 18.24 -3.51
CA LEU A 48 -9.25 17.51 -3.00
C LEU A 48 -9.56 17.82 -1.53
N SER A 49 -8.80 18.68 -0.86
CA SER A 49 -8.92 18.95 0.59
C SER A 49 -10.28 19.50 1.01
N GLY A 50 -11.06 20.04 0.07
CA GLY A 50 -12.41 20.53 0.31
C GLY A 50 -13.51 19.46 0.31
N LEU A 51 -13.20 18.22 -0.02
CA LEU A 51 -14.19 17.16 -0.30
C LEU A 51 -14.43 16.22 0.87
N GLY A 52 -13.85 16.46 2.04
CA GLY A 52 -14.02 15.63 3.24
C GLY A 52 -13.40 14.23 3.12
N LEU A 53 -12.38 14.07 2.27
CA LEU A 53 -11.69 12.79 2.01
C LEU A 53 -10.53 12.53 2.99
N ASP A 54 -10.44 13.25 4.09
CA ASP A 54 -9.39 13.19 5.12
C ASP A 54 -9.84 12.45 6.39
N LYS A 55 -10.88 11.62 6.28
CA LYS A 55 -11.47 10.88 7.41
C LYS A 55 -11.27 9.38 7.29
N ILE A 56 -11.18 8.74 8.44
CA ILE A 56 -11.26 7.28 8.61
C ILE A 56 -12.58 6.99 9.31
N GLU A 57 -13.44 6.23 8.65
CA GLU A 57 -14.69 5.75 9.21
C GLU A 57 -14.55 4.26 9.53
N GLU A 58 -14.90 3.87 10.76
CA GLU A 58 -14.87 2.49 11.22
C GLU A 58 -16.29 2.00 11.48
N THR A 59 -16.61 0.84 10.94
CA THR A 59 -17.89 0.14 11.16
C THR A 59 -17.63 -1.31 11.63
N ALA A 60 -18.69 -2.06 11.84
CA ALA A 60 -18.58 -3.49 12.11
C ALA A 60 -18.02 -4.26 10.90
N GLU A 61 -18.30 -3.79 9.69
CA GLU A 61 -17.93 -4.44 8.43
C GLU A 61 -16.51 -4.09 7.99
N GLY A 62 -15.94 -2.97 8.43
CA GLY A 62 -14.61 -2.55 7.99
C GLY A 62 -14.26 -1.11 8.25
N PHE A 63 -13.25 -0.66 7.50
CA PHE A 63 -12.74 0.72 7.53
C PHE A 63 -12.90 1.34 6.15
N SER A 64 -13.37 2.58 6.12
CA SER A 64 -13.37 3.46 4.94
C SER A 64 -12.35 4.56 5.18
N ILE A 65 -11.30 4.61 4.38
CA ILE A 65 -10.15 5.50 4.54
C ILE A 65 -10.10 6.45 3.36
N GLY A 66 -10.42 7.71 3.56
CA GLY A 66 -10.42 8.73 2.50
C GLY A 66 -9.03 8.92 1.87
N ALA A 67 -9.02 9.24 0.58
CA ALA A 67 -7.77 9.37 -0.18
C ALA A 67 -6.83 10.46 0.35
N MET A 68 -7.37 11.48 1.03
CA MET A 68 -6.60 12.58 1.62
C MET A 68 -6.16 12.33 3.07
N VAL A 69 -6.45 11.15 3.63
CA VAL A 69 -5.97 10.75 4.97
C VAL A 69 -4.44 10.71 4.97
N PRO A 70 -3.76 11.45 5.87
CA PRO A 70 -2.30 11.37 6.00
C PRO A 70 -1.84 10.02 6.53
N LEU A 71 -0.64 9.58 6.13
CA LEU A 71 -0.05 8.33 6.63
C LEU A 71 0.09 8.35 8.17
N ARG A 72 0.33 9.52 8.75
CA ARG A 72 0.38 9.67 10.22
C ARG A 72 -0.93 9.31 10.89
N GLN A 73 -2.06 9.58 10.26
CA GLN A 73 -3.37 9.27 10.83
C GLN A 73 -3.61 7.76 10.87
N ILE A 74 -3.28 7.01 9.82
CA ILE A 74 -3.38 5.53 9.87
C ILE A 74 -2.36 4.91 10.83
N GLU A 75 -1.18 5.52 10.99
CA GLU A 75 -0.17 5.09 11.96
C GLU A 75 -0.71 5.15 13.40
N LEU A 76 -1.52 6.16 13.72
CA LEU A 76 -2.05 6.41 15.06
C LEU A 76 -3.46 5.88 15.30
N HIS A 77 -4.17 5.46 14.26
CA HIS A 77 -5.58 5.06 14.38
C HIS A 77 -5.72 3.80 15.25
N GLU A 78 -6.38 3.95 16.39
CA GLU A 78 -6.49 2.87 17.38
C GLU A 78 -7.21 1.64 16.83
N GLY A 79 -8.35 1.80 16.17
CA GLY A 79 -9.13 0.69 15.62
C GLY A 79 -8.38 -0.10 14.55
N LEU A 80 -7.71 0.58 13.59
CA LEU A 80 -6.88 -0.09 12.58
C LEU A 80 -5.74 -0.89 13.22
N ASN A 81 -5.08 -0.31 14.22
CA ASN A 81 -3.96 -0.96 14.88
C ASN A 81 -4.41 -2.11 15.79
N ALA A 82 -5.56 -1.98 16.45
CA ALA A 82 -6.14 -3.08 17.22
C ALA A 82 -6.57 -4.24 16.29
N TYR A 83 -7.23 -3.92 15.16
CA TYR A 83 -7.64 -4.93 14.18
C TYR A 83 -6.47 -5.67 13.54
N THR A 84 -5.35 -4.99 13.29
CA THR A 84 -4.20 -5.56 12.58
C THR A 84 -3.03 -5.97 13.48
N ASP A 85 -3.22 -5.99 14.79
CA ASP A 85 -2.13 -6.21 15.77
C ASP A 85 -0.90 -5.32 15.49
N GLY A 86 -1.16 -4.06 15.17
CA GLY A 86 -0.13 -3.06 14.87
C GLY A 86 0.55 -3.20 13.49
N ALA A 87 0.12 -4.12 12.63
CA ALA A 87 0.77 -4.31 11.32
C ALA A 87 0.65 -3.07 10.41
N VAL A 88 -0.46 -2.32 10.49
CA VAL A 88 -0.60 -1.04 9.77
C VAL A 88 0.38 -0.01 10.30
N ARG A 89 0.52 0.15 11.61
CA ARG A 89 1.54 1.04 12.22
C ARG A 89 2.94 0.65 11.77
N GLU A 90 3.25 -0.65 11.81
CA GLU A 90 4.56 -1.17 11.39
C GLU A 90 4.87 -0.84 9.92
N SER A 91 3.86 -0.87 9.04
CA SER A 91 4.04 -0.58 7.61
C SER A 91 4.40 0.89 7.34
N VAL A 92 4.04 1.83 8.21
CA VAL A 92 4.23 3.26 7.94
C VAL A 92 5.28 3.93 8.83
N ARG A 93 5.52 3.42 10.04
CA ARG A 93 6.35 4.14 11.05
C ARG A 93 7.78 4.44 10.61
N HIS A 94 8.31 3.68 9.66
CA HIS A 94 9.67 3.86 9.11
C HIS A 94 9.71 4.66 7.81
N ILE A 95 8.57 5.14 7.32
CA ILE A 95 8.53 6.01 6.14
C ILE A 95 9.06 7.39 6.54
N VAL A 96 10.34 7.61 6.28
CA VAL A 96 11.11 8.83 6.53
C VAL A 96 10.94 9.36 7.95
N GLY A 97 10.05 10.33 8.17
CA GLY A 97 9.82 10.97 9.44
C GLY A 97 8.37 11.43 9.60
N VAL A 98 8.01 11.87 10.82
CA VAL A 98 6.65 12.32 11.16
C VAL A 98 6.19 13.45 10.24
N GLN A 99 7.08 14.40 9.91
CA GLN A 99 6.75 15.53 9.04
C GLN A 99 6.31 15.07 7.65
N LEU A 100 7.01 14.08 7.07
CA LEU A 100 6.61 13.52 5.78
C LEU A 100 5.28 12.77 5.89
N ARG A 101 5.10 11.96 6.95
CA ARG A 101 3.88 11.19 7.14
C ARG A 101 2.65 12.05 7.46
N ASN A 102 2.84 13.28 7.98
CA ASN A 102 1.76 14.27 8.11
C ASN A 102 1.29 14.83 6.77
N LEU A 103 2.12 14.77 5.72
CA LEU A 103 1.82 15.30 4.39
C LEU A 103 1.45 14.21 3.39
N ALA A 104 2.18 13.10 3.38
CA ALA A 104 1.93 11.98 2.48
C ALA A 104 0.55 11.37 2.77
N THR A 105 -0.24 11.13 1.72
CA THR A 105 -1.60 10.63 1.82
C THR A 105 -1.71 9.15 1.45
N VAL A 106 -2.72 8.48 1.99
CA VAL A 106 -3.05 7.09 1.63
C VAL A 106 -3.38 7.00 0.15
N GLY A 107 -4.24 7.89 -0.36
CA GLY A 107 -4.59 7.93 -1.78
C GLY A 107 -3.39 8.15 -2.69
N GLY A 108 -2.43 9.00 -2.30
CA GLY A 108 -1.17 9.16 -3.04
C GLY A 108 -0.35 7.88 -3.11
N SER A 109 -0.29 7.12 -2.00
CA SER A 109 0.41 5.83 -1.95
C SER A 109 -0.26 4.76 -2.81
N MET A 110 -1.59 4.75 -2.89
CA MET A 110 -2.35 3.80 -3.72
C MET A 110 -2.32 4.19 -5.20
N TYR A 111 -2.61 5.45 -5.52
CA TYR A 111 -2.65 5.93 -6.90
C TYR A 111 -1.29 5.78 -7.61
N SER A 112 -0.19 6.08 -6.92
CA SER A 112 1.15 5.99 -7.50
C SER A 112 1.58 4.56 -7.86
N ARG A 113 0.98 3.54 -7.25
CA ARG A 113 1.28 2.11 -7.48
C ARG A 113 2.78 1.79 -7.46
N PHE A 114 3.56 2.56 -6.69
CA PHE A 114 4.99 2.32 -6.55
C PHE A 114 5.26 0.98 -5.89
N GLY A 115 6.11 0.17 -6.52
CA GLY A 115 6.44 -1.17 -6.02
C GLY A 115 7.11 -1.17 -4.64
N PHE A 116 7.72 -0.05 -4.23
CA PHE A 116 8.33 0.11 -2.91
C PHE A 116 7.35 0.62 -1.83
N SER A 117 6.08 0.86 -2.16
CA SER A 117 5.10 1.36 -1.21
C SER A 117 4.79 0.32 -0.12
N ASP A 118 5.23 0.59 1.09
CA ASP A 118 4.91 -0.21 2.28
C ASP A 118 3.38 -0.23 2.52
N VAL A 119 2.72 0.92 2.31
CA VAL A 119 1.27 1.07 2.48
C VAL A 119 0.53 0.19 1.50
N LEU A 120 0.84 0.27 0.20
CA LEU A 120 0.21 -0.56 -0.84
C LEU A 120 0.40 -2.05 -0.53
N THR A 121 1.62 -2.44 -0.13
CA THR A 121 1.94 -3.85 0.20
C THR A 121 1.11 -4.33 1.40
N MET A 122 0.96 -3.51 2.44
CA MET A 122 0.13 -3.85 3.60
C MET A 122 -1.35 -3.97 3.23
N PHE A 123 -1.87 -3.03 2.46
CA PHE A 123 -3.28 -3.01 2.07
C PHE A 123 -3.66 -4.14 1.11
N LEU A 124 -2.71 -4.66 0.31
CA LEU A 124 -2.91 -5.89 -0.45
C LEU A 124 -3.16 -7.09 0.48
N ALA A 125 -2.40 -7.23 1.56
CA ALA A 125 -2.62 -8.29 2.55
C ALA A 125 -3.95 -8.11 3.31
N LEU A 126 -4.40 -6.86 3.51
CA LEU A 126 -5.70 -6.52 4.12
C LEU A 126 -6.91 -6.80 3.22
N ASN A 127 -6.71 -7.30 2.00
CA ASN A 127 -7.79 -7.51 1.02
C ASN A 127 -8.57 -6.22 0.70
N ALA A 128 -7.87 -5.10 0.70
CA ALA A 128 -8.48 -3.81 0.46
C ALA A 128 -8.99 -3.66 -0.98
N SER A 129 -9.95 -2.77 -1.15
CA SER A 129 -10.41 -2.27 -2.44
C SER A 129 -10.24 -0.76 -2.49
N VAL A 130 -10.14 -0.17 -3.68
CA VAL A 130 -10.21 1.27 -3.89
C VAL A 130 -11.57 1.65 -4.47
N GLU A 131 -12.12 2.77 -4.07
CA GLU A 131 -13.26 3.38 -4.73
C GLU A 131 -12.79 4.51 -5.64
N LEU A 132 -13.13 4.38 -6.92
CA LEU A 132 -12.89 5.37 -7.96
C LEU A 132 -14.19 6.10 -8.26
N TYR A 133 -14.12 7.40 -8.52
CA TYR A 133 -15.33 8.23 -8.72
C TYR A 133 -16.21 7.75 -9.87
N LYS A 134 -15.65 7.43 -11.02
CA LYS A 134 -16.39 6.87 -12.16
C LYS A 134 -16.23 5.35 -12.27
N GLY A 135 -15.09 4.82 -11.87
CA GLY A 135 -14.75 3.40 -12.00
C GLY A 135 -15.35 2.49 -10.93
N GLY A 136 -15.97 3.06 -9.89
CA GLY A 136 -16.56 2.28 -8.80
C GLY A 136 -15.53 1.57 -7.92
N ILE A 137 -15.95 0.52 -7.24
CA ILE A 137 -15.12 -0.25 -6.32
C ILE A 137 -14.31 -1.30 -7.10
N VAL A 138 -13.01 -1.30 -6.90
CA VAL A 138 -12.04 -2.18 -7.57
C VAL A 138 -11.15 -2.84 -6.52
N PRO A 139 -10.98 -4.17 -6.52
CA PRO A 139 -10.02 -4.83 -5.65
C PRO A 139 -8.61 -4.23 -5.82
N LEU A 140 -7.92 -3.96 -4.71
CA LEU A 140 -6.59 -3.36 -4.76
C LEU A 140 -5.59 -4.24 -5.53
N SER A 141 -5.72 -5.57 -5.44
CA SER A 141 -4.91 -6.53 -6.20
C SER A 141 -5.02 -6.34 -7.72
N GLU A 142 -6.19 -5.96 -8.21
CA GLU A 142 -6.43 -5.62 -9.61
C GLU A 142 -5.94 -4.20 -9.90
N TYR A 143 -6.34 -3.22 -9.08
CA TYR A 143 -5.98 -1.82 -9.26
C TYR A 143 -4.47 -1.60 -9.31
N ALA A 144 -3.72 -2.28 -8.45
CA ALA A 144 -2.26 -2.18 -8.40
C ALA A 144 -1.57 -2.61 -9.73
N GLN A 145 -2.23 -3.45 -10.54
CA GLN A 145 -1.72 -3.92 -11.83
C GLN A 145 -2.20 -3.09 -13.02
N ARG A 146 -3.27 -2.29 -12.85
CA ARG A 146 -3.83 -1.45 -13.92
C ARG A 146 -2.83 -0.38 -14.39
N PRO A 147 -2.90 0.08 -15.63
CA PRO A 147 -2.23 1.30 -16.07
C PRO A 147 -2.81 2.52 -15.35
N TYR A 148 -2.07 3.64 -15.36
CA TYR A 148 -2.60 4.90 -14.85
C TYR A 148 -3.79 5.36 -15.67
N ASP A 149 -4.82 5.81 -14.98
CA ASP A 149 -6.01 6.43 -15.52
C ASP A 149 -6.14 7.89 -15.03
N ARG A 150 -7.25 8.53 -15.37
CA ARG A 150 -7.56 9.90 -14.95
C ARG A 150 -8.83 9.97 -14.09
N ASP A 151 -9.16 8.86 -13.44
CA ASP A 151 -10.22 8.87 -12.45
C ASP A 151 -9.75 9.49 -11.14
N ILE A 152 -10.66 9.75 -10.23
CA ILE A 152 -10.37 10.25 -8.90
C ILE A 152 -10.47 9.08 -7.92
N LEU A 153 -9.38 8.77 -7.23
CA LEU A 153 -9.39 7.83 -6.12
C LEU A 153 -10.04 8.53 -4.92
N VAL A 154 -11.16 8.00 -4.47
CA VAL A 154 -11.98 8.60 -3.41
C VAL A 154 -11.58 8.08 -2.04
N ARG A 155 -11.48 6.76 -1.91
CA ARG A 155 -11.13 6.10 -0.64
C ARG A 155 -10.61 4.68 -0.84
N ASP A 156 -9.99 4.17 0.19
CA ASP A 156 -9.67 2.76 0.36
C ASP A 156 -10.69 2.11 1.30
N ILE A 157 -11.11 0.89 0.97
CA ILE A 157 -12.07 0.10 1.74
C ILE A 157 -11.34 -1.14 2.24
N VAL A 158 -11.24 -1.30 3.57
CA VAL A 158 -10.62 -2.44 4.22
C VAL A 158 -11.71 -3.25 4.93
N PRO A 159 -12.08 -4.44 4.46
CA PRO A 159 -13.07 -5.27 5.12
C PRO A 159 -12.52 -5.83 6.43
N LYS A 160 -13.36 -5.94 7.45
CA LYS A 160 -13.06 -6.73 8.66
C LYS A 160 -13.40 -8.19 8.39
N GLU A 161 -12.42 -9.04 8.56
CA GLU A 161 -12.53 -10.49 8.47
C GLU A 161 -11.84 -11.13 9.66
N GLN A 162 -12.14 -12.38 9.95
CA GLN A 162 -11.42 -13.14 10.96
C GLN A 162 -10.03 -13.48 10.42
N ALA A 163 -9.05 -12.67 10.76
CA ALA A 163 -7.68 -12.80 10.27
C ALA A 163 -6.66 -12.29 11.31
N ALA A 164 -5.42 -12.77 11.17
CA ALA A 164 -4.26 -12.22 11.84
C ALA A 164 -3.31 -11.62 10.79
N PHE A 165 -2.61 -10.56 11.12
CA PHE A 165 -1.80 -9.80 10.17
C PHE A 165 -0.37 -9.59 10.68
N CYS A 166 0.57 -9.47 9.75
CA CYS A 166 1.90 -8.94 10.06
C CYS A 166 2.48 -8.18 8.87
N HIS A 167 3.38 -7.27 9.20
CA HIS A 167 4.19 -6.54 8.23
C HIS A 167 5.66 -6.63 8.65
N GLN A 168 6.55 -6.82 7.67
CA GLN A 168 7.99 -6.87 7.87
C GLN A 168 8.68 -6.21 6.67
N SER A 169 9.79 -5.54 6.92
CA SER A 169 10.64 -5.00 5.86
C SER A 169 12.12 -5.14 6.21
N VAL A 170 12.95 -5.27 5.20
CA VAL A 170 14.41 -5.16 5.31
C VAL A 170 14.82 -3.84 4.68
N ARG A 171 15.60 -3.05 5.41
CA ARG A 171 16.09 -1.73 5.02
C ARG A 171 17.58 -1.63 5.29
N ASN A 172 18.31 -0.90 4.45
CA ASN A 172 19.75 -0.63 4.69
C ASN A 172 19.94 0.36 5.84
N SER A 173 19.03 1.33 5.97
CA SER A 173 18.89 2.16 7.16
C SER A 173 17.41 2.33 7.52
N GLN A 174 17.12 2.63 8.77
CA GLN A 174 15.77 2.54 9.34
C GLN A 174 14.70 3.33 8.57
N THR A 175 15.05 4.48 8.04
CA THR A 175 14.12 5.40 7.36
C THR A 175 14.31 5.47 5.84
N ASP A 176 15.20 4.64 5.28
CA ASP A 176 15.37 4.52 3.82
C ASP A 176 14.23 3.70 3.21
N PHE A 177 14.18 3.68 1.88
CA PHE A 177 13.29 2.75 1.15
C PHE A 177 13.64 1.30 1.48
N PRO A 178 12.64 0.41 1.52
CA PRO A 178 12.91 -0.98 1.78
C PRO A 178 13.72 -1.65 0.67
N VAL A 179 14.58 -2.57 1.06
CA VAL A 179 15.20 -3.54 0.15
C VAL A 179 14.13 -4.53 -0.31
N LEU A 180 13.31 -5.01 0.63
CA LEU A 180 12.14 -5.86 0.38
C LEU A 180 11.12 -5.66 1.50
N THR A 181 9.84 -5.74 1.16
CA THR A 181 8.71 -5.65 2.08
C THR A 181 7.83 -6.89 1.95
N CYS A 182 7.39 -7.42 3.08
CA CYS A 182 6.44 -8.52 3.16
C CYS A 182 5.31 -8.16 4.11
N ALA A 183 4.07 -8.22 3.63
CA ALA A 183 2.87 -8.17 4.45
C ALA A 183 2.10 -9.48 4.29
N ALA A 184 1.59 -10.01 5.39
CA ALA A 184 0.85 -11.27 5.36
C ALA A 184 -0.40 -11.20 6.21
N ALA A 185 -1.42 -11.93 5.78
CA ALA A 185 -2.63 -12.22 6.51
C ALA A 185 -2.85 -13.72 6.57
N LYS A 186 -3.21 -14.24 7.76
CA LYS A 186 -3.73 -15.59 7.96
C LYS A 186 -5.23 -15.50 8.16
N THR A 187 -5.99 -16.17 7.32
CA THR A 187 -7.45 -16.20 7.35
C THR A 187 -7.96 -17.63 7.48
N ALA A 188 -9.26 -17.80 7.61
CA ALA A 188 -9.87 -19.14 7.51
C ALA A 188 -9.64 -19.80 6.14
N GLY A 189 -9.49 -18.99 5.07
CA GLY A 189 -9.24 -19.45 3.71
C GLY A 189 -7.76 -19.64 3.34
N GLY A 190 -6.82 -19.58 4.29
CA GLY A 190 -5.38 -19.70 4.03
C GLY A 190 -4.61 -18.40 4.25
N PHE A 191 -3.50 -18.24 3.55
CA PHE A 191 -2.63 -17.08 3.70
C PHE A 191 -2.68 -16.19 2.44
N ARG A 192 -2.74 -14.88 2.66
CA ARG A 192 -2.40 -13.86 1.65
C ARG A 192 -1.04 -13.30 2.00
N VAL A 193 -0.13 -13.30 1.04
CA VAL A 193 1.23 -12.78 1.22
C VAL A 193 1.55 -11.80 0.10
N ALA A 194 1.73 -10.54 0.46
CA ALA A 194 2.12 -9.47 -0.45
C ALA A 194 3.61 -9.18 -0.33
N ILE A 195 4.30 -9.10 -1.46
CA ILE A 195 5.73 -8.76 -1.53
C ILE A 195 5.89 -7.47 -2.34
N GLY A 196 6.48 -6.46 -1.72
CA GLY A 196 6.83 -5.17 -2.34
C GLY A 196 8.33 -4.93 -2.38
N ALA A 197 8.73 -3.82 -3.00
CA ALA A 197 10.13 -3.39 -3.15
C ALA A 197 11.03 -4.39 -3.89
N ARG A 198 10.49 -5.17 -4.80
CA ARG A 198 11.20 -6.22 -5.54
C ARG A 198 11.93 -5.82 -6.83
N PRO A 199 12.28 -4.67 -7.22
CA PRO A 199 11.83 -3.38 -7.75
C PRO A 199 10.84 -3.49 -8.92
N GLY A 200 9.82 -4.17 -8.83
CA GLY A 200 8.66 -4.15 -9.73
C GLY A 200 7.42 -3.83 -8.93
N LYS A 201 6.26 -3.93 -9.55
CA LYS A 201 4.97 -3.81 -8.86
C LYS A 201 4.88 -4.83 -7.73
N ALA A 202 4.24 -4.46 -6.62
CA ALA A 202 3.94 -5.41 -5.55
C ALA A 202 3.10 -6.57 -6.08
N VAL A 203 3.36 -7.77 -5.58
CA VAL A 203 2.66 -8.99 -5.96
C VAL A 203 1.99 -9.61 -4.75
N LEU A 204 0.82 -10.21 -4.97
CA LEU A 204 0.04 -10.90 -3.96
C LEU A 204 -0.02 -12.40 -4.28
N TYR A 205 0.32 -13.23 -3.29
CA TYR A 205 0.18 -14.68 -3.33
C TYR A 205 -0.95 -15.12 -2.41
N THR A 206 -1.75 -16.07 -2.87
CA THR A 206 -2.71 -16.79 -2.03
C THR A 206 -2.17 -18.21 -1.85
N LEU A 207 -1.87 -18.57 -0.61
CA LEU A 207 -1.18 -19.80 -0.24
C LEU A 207 -2.09 -20.64 0.66
N GLN A 208 -2.23 -21.92 0.33
CA GLN A 208 -3.10 -22.82 1.07
C GLN A 208 -2.27 -23.71 2.01
N PRO A 209 -2.55 -23.70 3.33
CA PRO A 209 -1.92 -24.62 4.26
C PRO A 209 -2.41 -26.06 4.00
N ASN A 210 -1.56 -27.02 4.28
CA ASN A 210 -1.95 -28.42 4.33
C ASN A 210 -2.17 -28.81 5.80
N ALA A 211 -3.33 -29.33 6.14
CA ALA A 211 -3.68 -29.70 7.51
C ALA A 211 -2.75 -30.76 8.13
N ALA A 212 -2.05 -31.52 7.31
CA ALA A 212 -1.07 -32.53 7.76
C ALA A 212 0.34 -31.95 8.02
N GLU A 213 0.58 -30.69 7.68
CA GLU A 213 1.89 -30.04 7.87
C GLU A 213 1.98 -29.34 9.23
N THR A 214 3.18 -29.37 9.82
CA THR A 214 3.48 -28.47 10.94
C THR A 214 3.63 -27.02 10.45
N PRO A 215 3.52 -26.02 11.33
CA PRO A 215 3.77 -24.64 10.97
C PRO A 215 5.12 -24.41 10.29
N GLU A 216 6.17 -25.12 10.71
CA GLU A 216 7.52 -25.01 10.14
C GLU A 216 7.59 -25.55 8.70
N LEU A 217 6.91 -26.67 8.44
CA LEU A 217 6.84 -27.27 7.10
C LEU A 217 6.02 -26.39 6.17
N THR A 218 4.87 -25.89 6.62
CA THR A 218 4.05 -24.92 5.88
C THR A 218 4.85 -23.68 5.55
N ALA A 219 5.56 -23.09 6.53
CA ALA A 219 6.37 -21.90 6.34
C ALA A 219 7.54 -22.15 5.34
N ALA A 220 8.18 -23.32 5.41
CA ALA A 220 9.26 -23.69 4.49
C ALA A 220 8.72 -23.88 3.06
N ARG A 221 7.60 -24.54 2.90
CA ARG A 221 6.95 -24.75 1.59
C ARG A 221 6.52 -23.42 0.97
N PHE A 222 5.86 -22.53 1.71
CA PHE A 222 5.45 -21.21 1.21
C PHE A 222 6.66 -20.35 0.83
N ALA A 223 7.72 -20.38 1.62
CA ALA A 223 8.96 -19.68 1.29
C ALA A 223 9.57 -20.20 -0.04
N ALA A 224 9.57 -21.51 -0.26
CA ALA A 224 10.06 -22.11 -1.49
C ALA A 224 9.16 -21.76 -2.69
N GLU A 225 7.84 -21.83 -2.52
CA GLU A 225 6.86 -21.49 -3.55
C GLU A 225 6.96 -20.02 -3.99
N VAL A 226 7.05 -19.08 -3.03
CA VAL A 226 7.22 -17.68 -3.35
C VAL A 226 8.56 -17.43 -4.05
N ARG A 227 9.66 -18.01 -3.57
CA ARG A 227 10.98 -17.88 -4.22
C ARG A 227 11.01 -18.40 -5.65
N ALA A 228 10.31 -19.49 -5.92
CA ALA A 228 10.22 -20.09 -7.26
C ALA A 228 9.43 -19.20 -8.25
N ASN A 229 8.47 -18.42 -7.75
CA ASN A 229 7.54 -17.68 -8.60
C ASN A 229 7.78 -16.16 -8.60
N ILE A 230 8.55 -15.62 -7.63
CA ILE A 230 8.79 -14.19 -7.56
C ILE A 230 9.89 -13.76 -8.55
N ARG A 231 9.57 -12.76 -9.36
CA ARG A 231 10.58 -12.07 -10.15
C ARG A 231 11.10 -10.87 -9.37
N THR A 232 12.37 -10.90 -9.04
CA THR A 232 13.10 -9.81 -8.38
C THR A 232 14.10 -9.17 -9.34
N GLU A 233 14.47 -7.91 -9.07
CA GLU A 233 15.42 -7.15 -9.88
C GLU A 233 16.48 -6.48 -8.97
N SER A 234 17.61 -6.12 -9.57
CA SER A 234 18.70 -5.43 -8.88
C SER A 234 18.55 -3.92 -8.96
N ASN A 235 18.96 -3.23 -7.91
CA ASN A 235 19.18 -1.78 -7.91
C ASN A 235 20.27 -1.43 -6.86
N MET A 236 20.48 -0.12 -6.61
CA MET A 236 21.49 0.35 -5.64
C MET A 236 21.29 -0.16 -4.20
N ARG A 237 20.10 -0.69 -3.84
CA ARG A 237 19.80 -1.16 -2.48
C ARG A 237 20.02 -2.65 -2.28
N GLY A 238 20.07 -3.43 -3.34
CA GLY A 238 20.30 -4.87 -3.25
C GLY A 238 20.17 -5.56 -4.60
N SER A 239 20.78 -6.75 -4.70
CA SER A 239 20.73 -7.58 -5.89
C SER A 239 19.40 -8.35 -6.00
N ALA A 240 19.08 -8.84 -7.20
CA ALA A 240 17.94 -9.70 -7.46
C ALA A 240 17.99 -10.98 -6.63
N GLU A 241 19.18 -11.61 -6.55
CA GLU A 241 19.41 -12.84 -5.79
C GLU A 241 19.16 -12.62 -4.30
N TYR A 242 19.67 -11.51 -3.75
CA TYR A 242 19.48 -11.16 -2.35
C TYR A 242 17.98 -10.94 -2.04
N ARG A 243 17.25 -10.23 -2.91
CA ARG A 243 15.80 -10.04 -2.75
C ARG A 243 15.01 -11.35 -2.85
N ASN A 244 15.38 -12.24 -3.76
CA ASN A 244 14.77 -13.57 -3.85
C ASN A 244 15.01 -14.37 -2.56
N HIS A 245 16.25 -14.33 -2.02
CA HIS A 245 16.56 -14.94 -0.73
C HIS A 245 15.73 -14.31 0.40
N LEU A 246 15.67 -13.00 0.49
CA LEU A 246 14.89 -12.28 1.49
C LEU A 246 13.39 -12.58 1.39
N ALA A 247 12.84 -12.74 0.19
CA ALA A 247 11.44 -13.11 0.02
C ALA A 247 11.11 -14.42 0.75
N GLY A 248 11.95 -15.44 0.60
CA GLY A 248 11.79 -16.68 1.34
C GLY A 248 11.93 -16.51 2.85
N VAL A 249 12.91 -15.72 3.31
CA VAL A 249 13.13 -15.47 4.75
C VAL A 249 11.94 -14.75 5.37
N LEU A 250 11.45 -13.68 4.73
CA LEU A 250 10.34 -12.89 5.27
C LEU A 250 9.02 -13.66 5.24
N VAL A 251 8.75 -14.41 4.17
CA VAL A 251 7.55 -15.31 4.11
C VAL A 251 7.59 -16.32 5.22
N LYS A 252 8.72 -17.02 5.41
CA LYS A 252 8.88 -18.00 6.48
C LYS A 252 8.61 -17.38 7.85
N ARG A 253 9.21 -16.21 8.14
CA ARG A 253 9.02 -15.48 9.41
C ARG A 253 7.56 -15.03 9.60
N ALA A 254 6.91 -14.55 8.53
CA ALA A 254 5.53 -14.12 8.58
C ALA A 254 4.59 -15.27 8.92
N VAL A 255 4.74 -16.40 8.24
CA VAL A 255 3.91 -17.59 8.49
C VAL A 255 4.10 -18.11 9.91
N LEU A 256 5.35 -18.27 10.37
CA LEU A 256 5.63 -18.72 11.75
C LEU A 256 5.05 -17.77 12.80
N LYS A 257 5.16 -16.47 12.59
CA LYS A 257 4.57 -15.48 13.49
C LYS A 257 3.05 -15.60 13.55
N LEU A 258 2.39 -15.75 12.41
CA LEU A 258 0.93 -15.86 12.32
C LEU A 258 0.40 -17.21 12.80
N GLU A 259 1.20 -18.28 12.75
CA GLU A 259 0.87 -19.59 13.31
C GLU A 259 1.06 -19.64 14.84
N GLY A 260 2.03 -18.89 15.38
CA GLY A 260 2.32 -18.84 16.81
C GLY A 260 1.40 -17.92 17.62
N ASN A 261 0.71 -17.00 16.97
CA ASN A 261 -0.27 -16.10 17.60
C ASN A 261 -1.65 -16.76 17.75
N ARG A 262 -1.71 -17.87 18.50
CA ARG A 262 -2.95 -18.48 18.95
C ARG A 262 -3.27 -18.08 20.37
#